data_1a46f7377b9edb04cfb236d8abfd71d5
#
_entry.id   1a46f7377b9edb04cfb236d8abfd71d5
#
_cell.length_a   1.000
_cell.length_b   1.000
_cell.length_c   1.000
_cell.angle_alpha   90.00
_cell.angle_beta   90.00
_cell.angle_gamma   90.00
#
_symmetry.space_group_name_H-M   'P 1'
#
loop_
_entity.id
_entity.type
_entity.pdbx_description
1 polymer ?
#
loop_
_entity_poly.entity_id
_entity_poly.type
_entity_poly.pdbx_seq_one_letter_code
_entity_poly.pdbx_strand_id
1 'polypeptide(L)'
;MTHRHPKAILFDLDDTILDYDSVTDRSWKRVCDAVSPKLSGLGTEELCAALKAKAQWFWSDPDRHLRGRRDLLAARIEIVSSVLKCLGVSDPEICEEISVSYEKIRTELIAPRPGAIETLRQLHRDGIKLGLVTNGAKEPQRAKIDRFGLAPFFDSMVIEGEFGIGKPDRSVFEHSMEKLGANPQQTWMAGDNLYFDVGGAQDVGIWGIWVDWRRSGLPKDSKVKPDRIVHLISVLVDPAQGE
;
A
#
# COMPACT_ATOMS: atom_id res chain seq x y z
N MET A 1 3.05 -25.90 -16.21
CA MET A 1 4.07 -26.25 -15.18
C MET A 1 3.47 -25.89 -13.85
N THR A 2 3.30 -26.82 -12.94
CA THR A 2 2.64 -26.62 -11.65
C THR A 2 3.60 -25.91 -10.69
N HIS A 3 3.44 -24.61 -10.48
CA HIS A 3 4.16 -23.81 -9.47
C HIS A 3 3.70 -24.15 -8.04
N ARG A 4 3.77 -25.44 -7.66
CA ARG A 4 3.13 -25.95 -6.43
C ARG A 4 3.79 -25.45 -5.14
N HIS A 5 5.08 -25.10 -5.12
CA HIS A 5 5.76 -24.62 -3.92
C HIS A 5 6.85 -23.60 -4.31
N PRO A 6 6.70 -22.33 -3.97
CA PRO A 6 7.74 -21.33 -4.22
C PRO A 6 8.92 -21.56 -3.25
N LYS A 7 10.12 -21.23 -3.68
CA LYS A 7 11.28 -21.12 -2.81
C LYS A 7 11.29 -19.78 -2.07
N ALA A 8 10.76 -18.75 -2.75
CA ALA A 8 10.66 -17.40 -2.21
C ALA A 8 9.30 -16.76 -2.53
N ILE A 9 8.83 -15.90 -1.63
CA ILE A 9 7.68 -15.05 -1.88
C ILE A 9 8.05 -13.60 -1.55
N LEU A 10 7.82 -12.72 -2.51
CA LEU A 10 7.88 -11.29 -2.34
C LEU A 10 6.49 -10.77 -1.96
N PHE A 11 6.42 -9.89 -0.98
CA PHE A 11 5.20 -9.25 -0.55
C PHE A 11 5.28 -7.74 -0.73
N ASP A 12 4.19 -7.15 -1.17
CA ASP A 12 3.93 -5.75 -0.92
C ASP A 12 3.49 -5.53 0.53
N LEU A 13 3.53 -4.28 1.01
CA LEU A 13 3.18 -3.93 2.39
C LEU A 13 1.76 -3.41 2.51
N ASP A 14 1.47 -2.29 1.86
CA ASP A 14 0.23 -1.54 2.01
C ASP A 14 -0.89 -2.21 1.20
N ASP A 15 -2.04 -2.42 1.83
CA ASP A 15 -3.19 -3.14 1.26
C ASP A 15 -2.97 -4.62 0.93
N THR A 16 -1.77 -5.14 1.23
CA THR A 16 -1.42 -6.56 1.11
C THR A 16 -1.25 -7.20 2.49
N ILE A 17 -0.29 -6.73 3.28
CA ILE A 17 -0.05 -7.15 4.67
C ILE A 17 -0.81 -6.25 5.64
N LEU A 18 -0.78 -4.94 5.41
CA LEU A 18 -1.43 -3.92 6.24
C LEU A 18 -2.67 -3.37 5.55
N ASP A 19 -3.70 -3.11 6.33
CA ASP A 19 -4.90 -2.42 5.90
C ASP A 19 -4.65 -0.91 5.88
N TYR A 20 -4.36 -0.37 4.70
CA TYR A 20 -3.92 1.01 4.53
C TYR A 20 -4.99 1.91 3.92
N ASP A 21 -5.70 1.44 2.88
CA ASP A 21 -6.65 2.28 2.16
C ASP A 21 -8.05 2.26 2.78
N SER A 22 -8.48 1.15 3.37
CA SER A 22 -9.80 1.06 3.99
C SER A 22 -9.99 2.02 5.17
N VAL A 23 -8.88 2.46 5.79
CA VAL A 23 -8.91 3.43 6.90
C VAL A 23 -9.00 4.88 6.45
N THR A 24 -8.80 5.17 5.15
CA THR A 24 -8.75 6.51 4.56
C THR A 24 -10.02 7.31 4.86
N ASP A 25 -11.17 6.71 4.61
CA ASP A 25 -12.48 7.36 4.81
C ASP A 25 -12.75 7.71 6.27
N ARG A 26 -12.39 6.80 7.18
CA ARG A 26 -12.51 7.03 8.62
C ARG A 26 -11.54 8.11 9.10
N SER A 27 -10.35 8.16 8.50
CA SER A 27 -9.35 9.18 8.83
C SER A 27 -9.85 10.57 8.44
N TRP A 28 -10.31 10.74 7.21
CA TRP A 28 -10.90 12.00 6.77
C TRP A 28 -12.09 12.42 7.62
N LYS A 29 -13.01 11.49 7.92
CA LYS A 29 -14.16 11.79 8.75
C LYS A 29 -13.75 12.30 10.13
N ARG A 30 -12.82 11.63 10.82
CA ARG A 30 -12.36 12.06 12.15
C ARG A 30 -11.70 13.43 12.11
N VAL A 31 -10.90 13.73 11.09
CA VAL A 31 -10.29 15.05 10.91
C VAL A 31 -11.35 16.12 10.71
N CYS A 32 -12.32 15.88 9.81
CA CYS A 32 -13.38 16.82 9.52
C CYS A 32 -14.28 17.07 10.74
N ASP A 33 -14.61 16.04 11.49
CA ASP A 33 -15.39 16.16 12.76
C ASP A 33 -14.65 17.06 13.77
N ALA A 34 -13.31 16.99 13.84
CA ALA A 34 -12.51 17.78 14.76
C ALA A 34 -12.33 19.25 14.32
N VAL A 35 -12.21 19.50 13.02
CA VAL A 35 -11.83 20.82 12.48
C VAL A 35 -13.04 21.65 12.05
N SER A 36 -14.11 21.03 11.55
CA SER A 36 -15.31 21.74 11.07
C SER A 36 -15.90 22.74 12.08
N PRO A 37 -15.94 22.49 13.41
CA PRO A 37 -16.42 23.49 14.37
C PRO A 37 -15.61 24.79 14.40
N LYS A 38 -14.37 24.78 13.91
CA LYS A 38 -13.49 25.95 13.82
C LYS A 38 -13.73 26.77 12.54
N LEU A 39 -14.45 26.19 11.57
CA LEU A 39 -14.70 26.78 10.27
C LEU A 39 -16.13 27.32 10.21
N SER A 40 -16.28 28.63 10.40
CA SER A 40 -17.59 29.30 10.42
C SER A 40 -18.35 29.07 9.11
N GLY A 41 -19.53 28.42 9.21
CA GLY A 41 -20.45 28.26 8.08
C GLY A 41 -20.14 27.08 7.15
N LEU A 42 -19.11 26.25 7.45
CA LEU A 42 -18.76 25.09 6.65
C LEU A 42 -19.17 23.79 7.35
N GLY A 43 -20.02 22.99 6.68
CA GLY A 43 -20.48 21.70 7.21
C GLY A 43 -19.40 20.63 7.17
N THR A 44 -19.38 19.75 8.18
CA THR A 44 -18.45 18.61 8.25
C THR A 44 -18.51 17.73 7.01
N GLU A 45 -19.70 17.43 6.53
CA GLU A 45 -19.91 16.56 5.37
C GLU A 45 -19.38 17.20 4.07
N GLU A 46 -19.60 18.51 3.91
CA GLU A 46 -19.12 19.28 2.77
C GLU A 46 -17.59 19.30 2.72
N LEU A 47 -16.93 19.63 3.84
CA LEU A 47 -15.48 19.60 3.96
C LEU A 47 -14.92 18.21 3.66
N CYS A 48 -15.52 17.18 4.25
CA CYS A 48 -15.07 15.80 4.08
C CYS A 48 -15.21 15.32 2.62
N ALA A 49 -16.33 15.63 1.97
CA ALA A 49 -16.56 15.28 0.57
C ALA A 49 -15.57 15.97 -0.36
N ALA A 50 -15.31 17.28 -0.14
CA ALA A 50 -14.34 18.04 -0.92
C ALA A 50 -12.90 17.51 -0.77
N LEU A 51 -12.48 17.19 0.45
CA LEU A 51 -11.15 16.62 0.72
C LEU A 51 -10.99 15.25 0.07
N LYS A 52 -11.98 14.36 0.18
CA LYS A 52 -11.97 13.04 -0.46
C LYS A 52 -11.90 13.14 -1.98
N ALA A 53 -12.74 13.96 -2.59
CA ALA A 53 -12.74 14.17 -4.04
C ALA A 53 -11.40 14.70 -4.55
N LYS A 54 -10.82 15.69 -3.83
CA LYS A 54 -9.52 16.25 -4.22
C LYS A 54 -8.39 15.24 -4.03
N ALA A 55 -8.42 14.45 -2.95
CA ALA A 55 -7.45 13.38 -2.73
C ALA A 55 -7.53 12.32 -3.84
N GLN A 56 -8.74 11.88 -4.21
CA GLN A 56 -8.94 10.95 -5.32
C GLN A 56 -8.39 11.50 -6.64
N TRP A 57 -8.68 12.77 -6.94
CA TRP A 57 -8.12 13.45 -8.12
C TRP A 57 -6.59 13.50 -8.07
N PHE A 58 -5.99 13.78 -6.91
CA PHE A 58 -4.54 13.86 -6.77
C PHE A 58 -3.88 12.50 -7.05
N TRP A 59 -4.38 11.44 -6.42
CA TRP A 59 -3.79 10.11 -6.49
C TRP A 59 -4.12 9.33 -7.78
N SER A 60 -5.08 9.78 -8.58
CA SER A 60 -5.43 9.13 -9.86
C SER A 60 -4.47 9.43 -11.02
N ASP A 61 -3.64 10.44 -10.89
CA ASP A 61 -2.67 10.83 -11.92
C ASP A 61 -1.29 10.22 -11.62
N PRO A 62 -0.64 9.55 -12.59
CA PRO A 62 0.63 8.86 -12.35
C PRO A 62 1.77 9.77 -11.87
N ASP A 63 1.87 11.00 -12.40
CA ASP A 63 2.95 11.93 -12.04
C ASP A 63 2.74 12.52 -10.65
N ARG A 64 1.50 12.90 -10.32
CA ARG A 64 1.15 13.35 -8.97
C ARG A 64 1.34 12.23 -7.95
N HIS A 65 0.94 11.02 -8.30
CA HIS A 65 1.13 9.83 -7.46
C HIS A 65 2.61 9.56 -7.19
N LEU A 66 3.45 9.57 -8.24
CA LEU A 66 4.89 9.34 -8.10
C LEU A 66 5.54 10.39 -7.18
N ARG A 67 5.19 11.67 -7.36
CA ARG A 67 5.69 12.77 -6.53
C ARG A 67 5.18 12.65 -5.09
N GLY A 68 3.88 12.44 -4.93
CA GLY A 68 3.20 12.46 -3.63
C GLY A 68 3.60 11.30 -2.73
N ARG A 69 3.87 10.09 -3.26
CA ARG A 69 4.30 8.96 -2.44
C ARG A 69 5.71 9.12 -1.86
N ARG A 70 6.52 10.02 -2.43
CA ARG A 70 7.86 10.38 -1.93
C ARG A 70 7.82 11.40 -0.81
N ASP A 71 6.77 12.26 -0.80
CA ASP A 71 6.52 13.24 0.25
C ASP A 71 5.01 13.34 0.52
N LEU A 72 4.54 12.46 1.40
CA LEU A 72 3.11 12.36 1.75
C LEU A 72 2.58 13.61 2.43
N LEU A 73 3.40 14.31 3.21
CA LEU A 73 2.98 15.54 3.89
C LEU A 73 2.79 16.68 2.92
N ALA A 74 3.76 16.90 2.02
CA ALA A 74 3.64 17.92 0.98
C ALA A 74 2.43 17.68 0.06
N ALA A 75 2.21 16.43 -0.36
CA ALA A 75 1.03 16.05 -1.13
C ALA A 75 -0.27 16.36 -0.39
N ARG A 76 -0.31 16.09 0.89
CA ARG A 76 -1.50 16.36 1.72
C ARG A 76 -1.75 17.84 1.91
N ILE A 77 -0.71 18.62 2.17
CA ILE A 77 -0.80 20.08 2.24
C ILE A 77 -1.33 20.66 0.91
N GLU A 78 -0.85 20.15 -0.23
CA GLU A 78 -1.34 20.56 -1.56
C GLU A 78 -2.85 20.26 -1.73
N ILE A 79 -3.28 19.07 -1.35
CA ILE A 79 -4.69 18.65 -1.39
C ILE A 79 -5.53 19.57 -0.50
N VAL A 80 -5.16 19.70 0.77
CA VAL A 80 -5.91 20.44 1.78
C VAL A 80 -5.98 21.93 1.46
N SER A 81 -4.85 22.55 1.14
CA SER A 81 -4.80 23.98 0.80
C SER A 81 -5.65 24.32 -0.44
N SER A 82 -5.63 23.42 -1.45
CA SER A 82 -6.48 23.57 -2.63
C SER A 82 -7.97 23.54 -2.28
N VAL A 83 -8.39 22.64 -1.40
CA VAL A 83 -9.80 22.53 -0.97
C VAL A 83 -10.21 23.72 -0.12
N LEU A 84 -9.43 24.09 0.88
CA LEU A 84 -9.72 25.23 1.76
C LEU A 84 -9.87 26.52 0.95
N LYS A 85 -8.96 26.76 -0.02
CA LYS A 85 -9.04 27.90 -0.93
C LYS A 85 -10.34 27.91 -1.76
N CYS A 86 -10.79 26.76 -2.27
CA CYS A 86 -12.05 26.65 -3.01
C CYS A 86 -13.26 26.92 -2.12
N LEU A 87 -13.17 26.62 -0.83
CA LEU A 87 -14.22 26.87 0.17
C LEU A 87 -14.13 28.26 0.82
N GLY A 88 -13.25 29.15 0.31
CA GLY A 88 -13.10 30.52 0.83
C GLY A 88 -12.33 30.62 2.14
N VAL A 89 -11.68 29.55 2.59
CA VAL A 89 -10.88 29.53 3.82
C VAL A 89 -9.41 29.79 3.47
N SER A 90 -8.84 30.85 4.04
CA SER A 90 -7.43 31.23 3.88
C SER A 90 -6.74 31.21 5.24
N ASP A 91 -6.59 30.02 5.81
CA ASP A 91 -6.00 29.80 7.13
C ASP A 91 -4.89 28.71 7.02
N PRO A 92 -3.61 29.12 7.04
CA PRO A 92 -2.48 28.18 6.98
C PRO A 92 -2.41 27.25 8.19
N GLU A 93 -2.81 27.70 9.39
CA GLU A 93 -2.77 26.90 10.62
C GLU A 93 -3.79 25.75 10.53
N ILE A 94 -4.97 26.03 10.05
CA ILE A 94 -6.01 25.02 9.78
C ILE A 94 -5.55 24.03 8.71
N CYS A 95 -4.89 24.51 7.66
CA CYS A 95 -4.33 23.63 6.62
C CYS A 95 -3.31 22.64 7.20
N GLU A 96 -2.38 23.14 8.00
CA GLU A 96 -1.39 22.31 8.68
C GLU A 96 -2.05 21.35 9.68
N GLU A 97 -2.99 21.85 10.51
CA GLU A 97 -3.72 21.03 11.47
C GLU A 97 -4.42 19.85 10.78
N ILE A 98 -5.16 20.08 9.70
CA ILE A 98 -5.82 19.02 8.92
C ILE A 98 -4.79 18.02 8.40
N SER A 99 -3.70 18.52 7.82
CA SER A 99 -2.69 17.69 7.17
C SER A 99 -1.95 16.78 8.15
N VAL A 100 -1.55 17.32 9.30
CA VAL A 100 -0.83 16.58 10.35
C VAL A 100 -1.78 15.64 11.10
N SER A 101 -2.99 16.10 11.44
CA SER A 101 -3.98 15.27 12.13
C SER A 101 -4.41 14.06 11.30
N TYR A 102 -4.55 14.23 10.00
CA TYR A 102 -4.86 13.11 9.11
C TYR A 102 -3.78 12.03 9.17
N GLU A 103 -2.50 12.39 9.09
CA GLU A 103 -1.40 11.42 9.17
C GLU A 103 -1.42 10.67 10.50
N LYS A 104 -1.57 11.39 11.59
CA LYS A 104 -1.64 10.81 12.93
C LYS A 104 -2.79 9.80 13.04
N ILE A 105 -4.00 10.25 12.69
CA ILE A 105 -5.21 9.41 12.78
C ILE A 105 -5.10 8.20 11.86
N ARG A 106 -4.61 8.38 10.63
CA ARG A 106 -4.42 7.29 9.69
C ARG A 106 -3.43 6.26 10.23
N THR A 107 -2.28 6.73 10.72
CA THR A 107 -1.28 5.87 11.34
C THR A 107 -1.88 5.06 12.50
N GLU A 108 -2.68 5.67 13.36
CA GLU A 108 -3.34 4.98 14.48
C GLU A 108 -4.31 3.88 14.01
N LEU A 109 -5.01 4.10 12.89
CA LEU A 109 -6.02 3.19 12.37
C LEU A 109 -5.48 2.03 11.54
N ILE A 110 -4.26 2.15 10.97
CA ILE A 110 -3.62 1.07 10.22
C ILE A 110 -3.43 -0.14 11.14
N ALA A 111 -3.75 -1.31 10.63
CA ALA A 111 -3.58 -2.60 11.31
C ALA A 111 -3.18 -3.69 10.31
N PRO A 112 -2.59 -4.80 10.74
CA PRO A 112 -2.41 -5.96 9.88
C PRO A 112 -3.75 -6.51 9.38
N ARG A 113 -3.78 -6.93 8.12
CA ARG A 113 -4.95 -7.63 7.57
C ARG A 113 -5.18 -8.96 8.27
N PRO A 114 -6.43 -9.46 8.30
CA PRO A 114 -6.75 -10.71 8.97
C PRO A 114 -5.85 -11.86 8.51
N GLY A 115 -5.19 -12.52 9.45
CA GLY A 115 -4.31 -13.66 9.21
C GLY A 115 -2.94 -13.33 8.60
N ALA A 116 -2.63 -12.05 8.32
CA ALA A 116 -1.39 -11.71 7.63
C ALA A 116 -0.13 -12.07 8.43
N ILE A 117 -0.10 -11.73 9.72
CA ILE A 117 1.05 -12.02 10.58
C ILE A 117 1.25 -13.53 10.76
N GLU A 118 0.15 -14.27 10.95
CA GLU A 118 0.15 -15.74 11.08
C GLU A 118 0.68 -16.38 9.80
N THR A 119 0.29 -15.84 8.65
CA THR A 119 0.76 -16.32 7.34
C THR A 119 2.26 -16.12 7.18
N LEU A 120 2.77 -14.91 7.45
CA LEU A 120 4.22 -14.65 7.38
C LEU A 120 4.99 -15.59 8.31
N ARG A 121 4.50 -15.78 9.54
CA ARG A 121 5.10 -16.68 10.52
C ARG A 121 5.11 -18.13 10.06
N GLN A 122 4.01 -18.58 9.43
CA GLN A 122 3.91 -19.96 8.94
C GLN A 122 4.84 -20.18 7.75
N LEU A 123 4.80 -19.31 6.74
CA LEU A 123 5.68 -19.40 5.57
C LEU A 123 7.17 -19.42 5.97
N HIS A 124 7.53 -18.54 6.92
CA HIS A 124 8.91 -18.50 7.45
C HIS A 124 9.30 -19.82 8.15
N ARG A 125 8.40 -20.41 8.95
CA ARG A 125 8.61 -21.73 9.58
C ARG A 125 8.74 -22.85 8.57
N ASP A 126 8.01 -22.77 7.46
CA ASP A 126 8.04 -23.76 6.37
C ASP A 126 9.31 -23.62 5.50
N GLY A 127 10.19 -22.69 5.85
CA GLY A 127 11.47 -22.49 5.16
C GLY A 127 11.35 -21.71 3.86
N ILE A 128 10.20 -21.09 3.58
CA ILE A 128 10.03 -20.19 2.45
C ILE A 128 10.78 -18.89 2.73
N LYS A 129 11.62 -18.46 1.78
CA LYS A 129 12.31 -17.19 1.88
C LYS A 129 11.36 -16.03 1.61
N LEU A 130 11.31 -15.04 2.50
CA LEU A 130 10.38 -13.93 2.38
C LEU A 130 11.11 -12.62 2.06
N GLY A 131 10.60 -11.90 1.05
CA GLY A 131 11.05 -10.56 0.70
C GLY A 131 9.91 -9.56 0.86
N LEU A 132 10.21 -8.36 1.34
CA LEU A 132 9.32 -7.22 1.33
C LEU A 132 9.76 -6.26 0.22
N VAL A 133 8.86 -5.88 -0.68
CA VAL A 133 9.13 -4.89 -1.73
C VAL A 133 8.00 -3.85 -1.71
N THR A 134 8.30 -2.66 -1.19
CA THR A 134 7.28 -1.63 -0.98
C THR A 134 7.68 -0.29 -1.55
N ASN A 135 6.72 0.38 -2.20
CA ASN A 135 6.89 1.74 -2.69
C ASN A 135 6.60 2.76 -1.58
N GLY A 136 7.23 3.93 -1.69
CA GLY A 136 7.05 5.06 -0.77
C GLY A 136 8.31 5.49 -0.05
N ALA A 137 8.19 6.56 0.71
CA ALA A 137 9.30 7.16 1.47
C ALA A 137 9.78 6.22 2.58
N LYS A 138 11.07 6.33 2.91
CA LYS A 138 11.75 5.48 3.89
C LYS A 138 11.08 5.51 5.26
N GLU A 139 10.93 6.69 5.82
CA GLU A 139 10.50 6.86 7.21
C GLU A 139 9.09 6.30 7.47
N PRO A 140 8.05 6.60 6.66
CA PRO A 140 6.72 6.03 6.85
C PRO A 140 6.68 4.50 6.71
N GLN A 141 7.44 3.93 5.75
CA GLN A 141 7.47 2.49 5.57
C GLN A 141 8.19 1.79 6.73
N ARG A 142 9.34 2.31 7.18
CA ARG A 142 10.05 1.78 8.35
C ARG A 142 9.19 1.86 9.61
N ALA A 143 8.52 2.99 9.85
CA ALA A 143 7.65 3.15 11.01
C ALA A 143 6.53 2.09 11.06
N LYS A 144 5.94 1.73 9.91
CA LYS A 144 4.95 0.65 9.83
C LYS A 144 5.57 -0.72 10.10
N ILE A 145 6.71 -1.02 9.48
CA ILE A 145 7.45 -2.28 9.66
C ILE A 145 7.80 -2.49 11.13
N ASP A 146 8.33 -1.46 11.78
CA ASP A 146 8.75 -1.50 13.18
C ASP A 146 7.55 -1.63 14.13
N ARG A 147 6.51 -0.82 13.89
CA ARG A 147 5.29 -0.83 14.72
C ARG A 147 4.63 -2.20 14.78
N PHE A 148 4.62 -2.93 13.68
CA PHE A 148 3.97 -4.24 13.61
C PHE A 148 4.96 -5.42 13.75
N GLY A 149 6.23 -5.14 14.03
CA GLY A 149 7.26 -6.15 14.25
C GLY A 149 7.46 -7.05 13.02
N LEU A 150 7.43 -6.47 11.81
CA LEU A 150 7.44 -7.26 10.56
C LEU A 150 8.85 -7.67 10.14
N ALA A 151 9.88 -6.89 10.49
CA ALA A 151 11.25 -7.11 10.03
C ALA A 151 11.77 -8.54 10.24
N PRO A 152 11.50 -9.23 11.38
CA PRO A 152 12.01 -10.58 11.61
C PRO A 152 11.48 -11.65 10.65
N PHE A 153 10.41 -11.39 9.90
CA PHE A 153 9.86 -12.34 8.93
C PHE A 153 10.58 -12.30 7.58
N PHE A 154 11.30 -11.21 7.28
CA PHE A 154 11.83 -10.98 5.95
C PHE A 154 13.34 -11.18 5.87
N ASP A 155 13.79 -12.03 4.93
CA ASP A 155 15.18 -12.24 4.59
C ASP A 155 15.73 -11.09 3.67
N SER A 156 14.85 -10.33 3.01
CA SER A 156 15.17 -9.18 2.19
C SER A 156 14.08 -8.11 2.31
N MET A 157 14.46 -6.84 2.37
CA MET A 157 13.52 -5.72 2.36
C MET A 157 14.01 -4.64 1.39
N VAL A 158 13.15 -4.30 0.42
CA VAL A 158 13.37 -3.21 -0.55
C VAL A 158 12.29 -2.16 -0.33
N ILE A 159 12.70 -0.99 0.15
CA ILE A 159 11.84 0.18 0.32
C ILE A 159 12.29 1.21 -0.71
N GLU A 160 11.35 1.72 -1.53
CA GLU A 160 11.67 2.67 -2.61
C GLU A 160 12.54 3.84 -2.13
N GLY A 161 12.17 4.46 -0.98
CA GLY A 161 12.89 5.60 -0.42
C GLY A 161 14.30 5.28 0.11
N GLU A 162 14.67 4.00 0.25
CA GLU A 162 16.01 3.53 0.60
C GLU A 162 16.78 3.07 -0.63
N PHE A 163 16.11 2.33 -1.50
CA PHE A 163 16.71 1.74 -2.69
C PHE A 163 16.90 2.76 -3.83
N GLY A 164 16.12 3.86 -3.81
CA GLY A 164 16.17 4.93 -4.79
C GLY A 164 15.21 4.78 -5.96
N ILE A 165 14.69 3.57 -6.19
CA ILE A 165 13.70 3.27 -7.23
C ILE A 165 12.69 2.27 -6.67
N GLY A 166 11.44 2.31 -7.16
CA GLY A 166 10.35 1.45 -6.70
C GLY A 166 9.73 0.62 -7.82
N LYS A 167 8.83 -0.27 -7.45
CA LYS A 167 8.00 -1.03 -8.40
C LYS A 167 7.28 -0.08 -9.37
N PRO A 168 7.15 -0.41 -10.65
CA PRO A 168 7.38 -1.70 -11.27
C PRO A 168 8.78 -1.89 -11.85
N ASP A 169 9.79 -1.08 -11.46
CA ASP A 169 11.14 -1.23 -12.01
C ASP A 169 11.69 -2.63 -11.71
N ARG A 170 12.27 -3.26 -12.76
CA ARG A 170 12.76 -4.63 -12.68
C ARG A 170 13.84 -4.84 -11.62
N SER A 171 14.64 -3.81 -11.37
CA SER A 171 15.79 -3.89 -10.44
C SER A 171 15.39 -4.22 -9.02
N VAL A 172 14.18 -3.80 -8.55
CA VAL A 172 13.71 -4.09 -7.20
C VAL A 172 13.40 -5.58 -7.01
N PHE A 173 12.86 -6.22 -8.04
CA PHE A 173 12.57 -7.66 -8.04
C PHE A 173 13.84 -8.48 -8.19
N GLU A 174 14.71 -8.12 -9.14
CA GLU A 174 16.00 -8.78 -9.38
C GLU A 174 16.89 -8.75 -8.13
N HIS A 175 17.02 -7.58 -7.49
CA HIS A 175 17.74 -7.44 -6.24
C HIS A 175 17.17 -8.30 -5.12
N SER A 176 15.83 -8.33 -4.99
CA SER A 176 15.18 -9.15 -3.97
C SER A 176 15.44 -10.64 -4.21
N MET A 177 15.30 -11.12 -5.44
CA MET A 177 15.59 -12.52 -5.79
C MET A 177 17.05 -12.90 -5.53
N GLU A 178 18.00 -12.02 -5.87
CA GLU A 178 19.43 -12.22 -5.59
C GLU A 178 19.67 -12.39 -4.09
N LYS A 179 19.11 -11.51 -3.26
CA LYS A 179 19.23 -11.60 -1.79
C LYS A 179 18.63 -12.89 -1.22
N LEU A 180 17.54 -13.36 -1.81
CA LEU A 180 16.85 -14.58 -1.38
C LEU A 180 17.46 -15.86 -1.96
N GLY A 181 18.42 -15.75 -2.90
CA GLY A 181 19.02 -16.89 -3.59
C GLY A 181 17.98 -17.69 -4.39
N ALA A 182 17.00 -17.01 -4.98
CA ALA A 182 15.91 -17.61 -5.76
C ALA A 182 15.94 -17.08 -7.22
N ASN A 183 15.36 -17.87 -8.14
CA ASN A 183 15.17 -17.45 -9.53
C ASN A 183 13.68 -17.11 -9.79
N PRO A 184 13.35 -16.46 -10.92
CA PRO A 184 11.97 -16.06 -11.21
C PRO A 184 10.96 -17.20 -11.13
N GLN A 185 11.28 -18.40 -11.65
CA GLN A 185 10.39 -19.55 -11.68
C GLN A 185 10.13 -20.18 -10.31
N GLN A 186 10.93 -19.81 -9.33
CA GLN A 186 10.82 -20.25 -7.93
C GLN A 186 10.27 -19.17 -7.01
N THR A 187 9.93 -18.00 -7.57
CA THR A 187 9.52 -16.82 -6.81
C THR A 187 8.08 -16.44 -7.14
N TRP A 188 7.31 -16.10 -6.11
CA TRP A 188 6.01 -15.47 -6.25
C TRP A 188 6.08 -14.01 -5.79
N MET A 189 5.24 -13.15 -6.37
CA MET A 189 4.98 -11.80 -5.85
C MET A 189 3.51 -11.69 -5.50
N ALA A 190 3.20 -11.36 -4.25
CA ALA A 190 1.85 -11.08 -3.78
C ALA A 190 1.70 -9.59 -3.46
N GLY A 191 0.75 -8.93 -4.13
CA GLY A 191 0.49 -7.51 -3.95
C GLY A 191 -0.91 -7.12 -4.44
N ASP A 192 -1.39 -5.95 -3.98
CA ASP A 192 -2.74 -5.46 -4.31
C ASP A 192 -2.79 -4.67 -5.61
N ASN A 193 -1.65 -4.21 -6.12
CA ASN A 193 -1.59 -3.38 -7.32
C ASN A 193 -1.24 -4.19 -8.57
N LEU A 194 -2.20 -4.25 -9.51
CA LEU A 194 -2.02 -4.99 -10.76
C LEU A 194 -0.81 -4.50 -11.57
N TYR A 195 -0.57 -3.19 -11.62
CA TYR A 195 0.52 -2.65 -12.44
C TYR A 195 1.88 -2.72 -11.72
N PHE A 196 1.93 -2.24 -10.48
CA PHE A 196 3.20 -2.14 -9.76
C PHE A 196 3.71 -3.50 -9.27
N ASP A 197 2.81 -4.34 -8.74
CA ASP A 197 3.18 -5.61 -8.12
C ASP A 197 3.16 -6.76 -9.14
N VAL A 198 1.98 -7.01 -9.69
CA VAL A 198 1.76 -8.17 -10.54
C VAL A 198 2.46 -8.01 -11.89
N GLY A 199 2.20 -6.89 -12.59
CA GLY A 199 2.81 -6.61 -13.89
C GLY A 199 4.32 -6.50 -13.81
N GLY A 200 4.84 -5.70 -12.86
CA GLY A 200 6.29 -5.55 -12.68
C GLY A 200 6.98 -6.87 -12.35
N ALA A 201 6.36 -7.74 -11.55
CA ALA A 201 6.90 -9.07 -11.27
C ALA A 201 6.86 -10.00 -12.50
N GLN A 202 5.76 -9.98 -13.26
CA GLN A 202 5.63 -10.79 -14.48
C GLN A 202 6.62 -10.37 -15.57
N ASP A 203 6.98 -9.09 -15.66
CA ASP A 203 7.98 -8.57 -16.61
C ASP A 203 9.39 -9.14 -16.37
N VAL A 204 9.65 -9.67 -15.17
CA VAL A 204 10.90 -10.38 -14.84
C VAL A 204 10.71 -11.90 -14.68
N GLY A 205 9.54 -12.43 -15.04
CA GLY A 205 9.22 -13.87 -15.02
C GLY A 205 8.83 -14.44 -13.66
N ILE A 206 8.52 -13.60 -12.69
CA ILE A 206 7.97 -13.97 -11.36
C ILE A 206 6.47 -14.24 -11.50
N TRP A 207 5.95 -15.22 -10.77
CA TRP A 207 4.54 -15.54 -10.73
C TRP A 207 3.77 -14.52 -9.90
N GLY A 208 2.85 -13.79 -10.54
CA GLY A 208 2.15 -12.64 -9.96
C GLY A 208 0.82 -13.03 -9.32
N ILE A 209 0.69 -12.81 -8.01
CA ILE A 209 -0.52 -13.05 -7.23
C ILE A 209 -1.16 -11.70 -6.91
N TRP A 210 -2.36 -11.47 -7.43
CA TRP A 210 -3.10 -10.27 -7.12
C TRP A 210 -3.95 -10.46 -5.84
N VAL A 211 -3.74 -9.59 -4.87
CA VAL A 211 -4.52 -9.54 -3.63
C VAL A 211 -5.69 -8.58 -3.82
N ASP A 212 -6.79 -9.07 -4.38
CA ASP A 212 -8.04 -8.31 -4.55
C ASP A 212 -8.82 -8.27 -3.22
N TRP A 213 -8.29 -7.55 -2.24
CA TRP A 213 -8.93 -7.44 -0.93
C TRP A 213 -10.28 -6.72 -0.97
N ARG A 214 -10.53 -5.89 -1.98
CA ARG A 214 -11.83 -5.23 -2.21
C ARG A 214 -12.87 -6.14 -2.84
N ARG A 215 -12.47 -7.29 -3.36
CA ARG A 215 -13.32 -8.20 -4.13
C ARG A 215 -13.95 -7.51 -5.34
N SER A 216 -13.19 -6.63 -5.97
CA SER A 216 -13.65 -5.83 -7.12
C SER A 216 -13.69 -6.64 -8.42
N GLY A 217 -12.96 -7.76 -8.44
CA GLY A 217 -12.75 -8.54 -9.66
C GLY A 217 -11.77 -7.88 -10.62
N LEU A 218 -11.22 -8.67 -11.53
CA LEU A 218 -10.26 -8.17 -12.52
C LEU A 218 -10.97 -7.20 -13.49
N PRO A 219 -10.45 -5.95 -13.66
CA PRO A 219 -11.01 -5.02 -14.63
C PRO A 219 -11.01 -5.60 -16.04
N LYS A 220 -12.10 -5.41 -16.78
CA LYS A 220 -12.30 -5.99 -18.12
C LYS A 220 -11.24 -5.58 -19.14
N ASP A 221 -10.70 -4.38 -18.98
CA ASP A 221 -9.67 -3.75 -19.81
C ASP A 221 -8.25 -3.90 -19.23
N SER A 222 -8.09 -4.70 -18.17
CA SER A 222 -6.78 -4.94 -17.57
C SER A 222 -5.82 -5.60 -18.56
N LYS A 223 -4.68 -4.94 -18.78
CA LYS A 223 -3.56 -5.48 -19.57
C LYS A 223 -2.76 -6.51 -18.79
N VAL A 224 -2.78 -6.43 -17.45
CA VAL A 224 -2.12 -7.37 -16.55
C VAL A 224 -3.11 -8.47 -16.20
N LYS A 225 -2.69 -9.72 -16.39
CA LYS A 225 -3.46 -10.91 -16.01
C LYS A 225 -2.72 -11.63 -14.90
N PRO A 226 -3.23 -11.58 -13.66
CA PRO A 226 -2.60 -12.27 -12.55
C PRO A 226 -2.57 -13.78 -12.80
N ASP A 227 -1.51 -14.43 -12.36
CA ASP A 227 -1.42 -15.89 -12.38
C ASP A 227 -2.36 -16.52 -11.34
N ARG A 228 -2.62 -15.79 -10.25
CA ARG A 228 -3.60 -16.15 -9.22
C ARG A 228 -4.25 -14.89 -8.65
N ILE A 229 -5.54 -14.99 -8.28
CA ILE A 229 -6.26 -13.94 -7.54
C ILE A 229 -6.60 -14.51 -6.17
N VAL A 230 -6.32 -13.73 -5.14
CA VAL A 230 -6.67 -14.05 -3.75
C VAL A 230 -7.26 -12.81 -3.07
N HIS A 231 -7.99 -12.97 -1.98
CA HIS A 231 -8.56 -11.82 -1.25
C HIS A 231 -7.78 -11.49 0.03
N LEU A 232 -7.04 -12.47 0.54
CA LEU A 232 -6.16 -12.35 1.69
C LEU A 232 -4.94 -13.24 1.46
N ILE A 233 -3.78 -12.83 1.97
CA ILE A 233 -2.56 -13.64 1.85
C ILE A 233 -2.60 -14.92 2.69
N SER A 234 -3.54 -15.04 3.63
CA SER A 234 -3.71 -16.24 4.48
C SER A 234 -3.96 -17.52 3.68
N VAL A 235 -4.53 -17.42 2.48
CA VAL A 235 -4.72 -18.59 1.60
C VAL A 235 -3.42 -19.11 0.96
N LEU A 236 -2.29 -18.42 1.15
CA LEU A 236 -1.00 -18.89 0.63
C LEU A 236 -0.39 -20.02 1.46
N VAL A 237 -0.78 -20.17 2.72
CA VAL A 237 -0.38 -21.28 3.61
C VAL A 237 -1.35 -22.47 3.59
N ASP A 238 -2.58 -22.26 3.16
CA ASP A 238 -3.59 -23.30 3.05
C ASP A 238 -4.26 -23.25 1.66
N PRO A 239 -3.69 -23.98 0.68
CA PRO A 239 -4.23 -24.01 -0.68
C PRO A 239 -5.67 -24.55 -0.78
N ALA A 240 -6.17 -25.25 0.26
CA ALA A 240 -7.52 -25.79 0.29
C ALA A 240 -8.61 -24.74 0.63
N GLN A 241 -8.24 -23.53 1.09
CA GLN A 241 -9.17 -22.45 1.40
C GLN A 241 -9.32 -21.41 0.27
N GLY A 242 -8.80 -21.66 -0.90
CA GLY A 242 -8.74 -20.73 -2.03
C GLY A 242 -9.60 -21.14 -3.23
N GLU A 243 -10.92 -21.37 -3.03
CA GLU A 243 -11.93 -21.35 -4.08
C GLU A 243 -13.05 -20.35 -3.71
#